data_2731877dc0c5ed15318e4383cee4b503
#
_entry.id   2731877dc0c5ed15318e4383cee4b503
#
_cell.length_a   1.000
_cell.length_b   1.000
_cell.length_c   1.000
_cell.angle_alpha   90.00
_cell.angle_beta   90.00
_cell.angle_gamma   90.00
#
_symmetry.space_group_name_H-M   'P 1'
#
loop_
_entity.id
_entity.type
_entity.pdbx_description
1 polymer ?
#
loop_
_entity_poly.entity_id
_entity_poly.type
_entity_poly.pdbx_seq_one_letter_code
_entity_poly.pdbx_strand_id
1 'polypeptide(L)'
;MPTINALAADSQVIEHGDPLADGRAFRRCLGQYPTGVSIVTARHGEKTVGMAVNSFAAVSLDPALVLWSIRCESGSAAAFLEASHFAISVLSSRQVEVSQLFGSGHEDRFKLTSWTAGIGGAPLIDGAIAHLECRLAKVYEGGDHWILIGQVERYTRSTGEPLVFAQGQYAVSQNHPQLAAAARAAGSPEPTRENPLFTSLLTSTSQHMSRLFQEHRQALGVTPATSRVLNFLSQGAASIDSLEHDTLLGRGAIEDALSELIKQGFVEVNAGE
;
A
#
# COMPACT_ATOMS: atom_id res chain seq x y z
N MET A 1 2.41 -19.45 34.92
CA MET A 1 2.42 -19.12 33.50
C MET A 1 1.01 -18.61 33.17
N PRO A 2 0.82 -17.36 32.71
CA PRO A 2 -0.51 -16.93 32.29
C PRO A 2 -0.91 -17.73 31.05
N THR A 3 -2.05 -18.39 31.13
CA THR A 3 -2.65 -19.10 30.00
C THR A 3 -3.15 -18.05 29.01
N ILE A 4 -2.56 -17.97 27.82
CA ILE A 4 -3.10 -17.16 26.73
C ILE A 4 -4.33 -17.90 26.23
N ASN A 5 -5.50 -17.51 26.70
CA ASN A 5 -6.74 -17.91 26.06
C ASN A 5 -6.78 -17.23 24.69
N ALA A 6 -6.62 -18.02 23.63
CA ALA A 6 -6.99 -17.56 22.30
C ALA A 6 -8.45 -17.14 22.35
N LEU A 7 -8.71 -15.83 22.25
CA LEU A 7 -10.05 -15.35 21.92
C LEU A 7 -10.38 -16.07 20.60
N ALA A 8 -11.41 -16.93 20.66
CA ALA A 8 -11.95 -17.56 19.47
C ALA A 8 -12.26 -16.43 18.49
N ALA A 9 -11.43 -16.30 17.47
CA ALA A 9 -11.66 -15.30 16.45
C ALA A 9 -12.94 -15.72 15.73
N ASP A 10 -13.95 -14.86 15.72
CA ASP A 10 -15.13 -14.97 14.84
C ASP A 10 -14.72 -14.78 13.38
N SER A 11 -13.64 -15.44 12.94
CA SER A 11 -13.20 -15.41 11.55
C SER A 11 -13.98 -16.46 10.77
N GLN A 12 -14.95 -16.01 10.02
CA GLN A 12 -15.68 -16.86 9.08
C GLN A 12 -14.87 -16.98 7.79
N VAL A 13 -14.72 -18.20 7.26
CA VAL A 13 -14.13 -18.41 5.93
C VAL A 13 -15.11 -17.84 4.89
N ILE A 14 -14.68 -16.79 4.17
CA ILE A 14 -15.48 -16.14 3.13
C ILE A 14 -15.08 -16.59 1.72
N GLU A 15 -13.87 -17.11 1.56
CA GLU A 15 -13.34 -17.52 0.27
C GLU A 15 -12.24 -18.58 0.45
N HIS A 16 -12.25 -19.60 -0.42
CA HIS A 16 -11.16 -20.57 -0.56
C HIS A 16 -11.08 -21.03 -2.01
N GLY A 17 -9.89 -21.41 -2.49
CA GLY A 17 -9.74 -21.84 -3.87
C GLY A 17 -8.33 -22.21 -4.27
N ASP A 18 -8.19 -22.58 -5.53
CA ASP A 18 -6.91 -22.83 -6.19
C ASP A 18 -6.47 -21.55 -6.92
N PRO A 19 -5.25 -21.04 -6.68
CA PRO A 19 -4.70 -19.88 -7.37
C PRO A 19 -4.69 -19.99 -8.90
N LEU A 20 -4.59 -21.22 -9.43
CA LEU A 20 -4.62 -21.46 -10.88
C LEU A 20 -6.02 -21.33 -11.46
N ALA A 21 -7.05 -21.60 -10.66
CA ALA A 21 -8.44 -21.49 -11.08
C ALA A 21 -8.98 -20.05 -10.99
N ASP A 22 -8.59 -19.30 -9.95
CA ASP A 22 -9.00 -17.91 -9.73
C ASP A 22 -7.87 -17.06 -9.17
N GLY A 23 -7.09 -16.47 -10.06
CA GLY A 23 -6.00 -15.56 -9.71
C GLY A 23 -6.48 -14.25 -9.03
N ARG A 24 -7.75 -13.84 -9.21
CA ARG A 24 -8.31 -12.65 -8.54
C ARG A 24 -8.60 -12.97 -7.08
N ALA A 25 -9.20 -14.11 -6.79
CA ALA A 25 -9.40 -14.60 -5.43
C ALA A 25 -8.07 -14.70 -4.68
N PHE A 26 -7.06 -15.28 -5.32
CA PHE A 26 -5.72 -15.38 -4.75
C PHE A 26 -5.12 -14.00 -4.45
N ARG A 27 -5.29 -13.02 -5.34
CA ARG A 27 -4.82 -11.64 -5.11
C ARG A 27 -5.53 -10.98 -3.92
N ARG A 28 -6.85 -11.20 -3.74
CA ARG A 28 -7.58 -10.73 -2.55
C ARG A 28 -7.06 -11.36 -1.26
N CYS A 29 -6.72 -12.65 -1.31
CA CYS A 29 -6.09 -13.35 -0.19
C CYS A 29 -4.72 -12.73 0.15
N LEU A 30 -3.85 -12.51 -0.83
CA LEU A 30 -2.56 -11.83 -0.63
C LEU A 30 -2.74 -10.42 -0.06
N GLY A 31 -3.80 -9.72 -0.47
CA GLY A 31 -4.14 -8.37 0.02
C GLY A 31 -4.51 -8.30 1.50
N GLN A 32 -4.75 -9.45 2.19
CA GLN A 32 -4.96 -9.47 3.64
C GLN A 32 -3.68 -9.13 4.41
N TYR A 33 -2.51 -9.27 3.77
CA TYR A 33 -1.24 -8.86 4.36
C TYR A 33 -0.99 -7.37 4.12
N PRO A 34 -1.10 -6.51 5.14
CA PRO A 34 -0.84 -5.09 4.99
C PRO A 34 0.66 -4.84 4.77
N THR A 35 0.97 -3.95 3.85
CA THR A 35 2.35 -3.56 3.53
C THR A 35 2.52 -2.06 3.64
N GLY A 36 3.77 -1.60 3.73
CA GLY A 36 4.10 -0.21 3.40
C GLY A 36 4.02 0.03 1.89
N VAL A 37 4.04 1.29 1.50
CA VAL A 37 4.16 1.72 0.11
C VAL A 37 5.51 2.39 -0.09
N SER A 38 6.23 1.98 -1.12
CA SER A 38 7.54 2.55 -1.44
C SER A 38 7.61 2.91 -2.92
N ILE A 39 8.37 3.97 -3.24
CA ILE A 39 8.80 4.23 -4.61
C ILE A 39 10.20 3.68 -4.76
N VAL A 40 10.39 2.77 -5.70
CA VAL A 40 11.71 2.31 -6.13
C VAL A 40 12.11 3.05 -7.39
N THR A 41 13.33 3.56 -7.40
CA THR A 41 13.88 4.35 -8.50
C THR A 41 15.28 3.86 -8.87
N ALA A 42 15.64 4.02 -10.13
CA ALA A 42 16.99 3.77 -10.61
C ALA A 42 17.33 4.71 -11.77
N ARG A 43 18.63 4.83 -12.05
CA ARG A 43 19.13 5.48 -13.23
C ARG A 43 20.09 4.55 -13.96
N HIS A 44 19.85 4.34 -15.25
CA HIS A 44 20.74 3.63 -16.14
C HIS A 44 21.00 4.50 -17.37
N GLY A 45 22.24 4.97 -17.52
CA GLY A 45 22.59 5.99 -18.52
C GLY A 45 21.79 7.27 -18.32
N GLU A 46 21.08 7.71 -19.36
CA GLU A 46 20.20 8.88 -19.30
C GLU A 46 18.77 8.54 -18.86
N LYS A 47 18.42 7.25 -18.84
CA LYS A 47 17.07 6.80 -18.48
C LYS A 47 16.90 6.76 -16.97
N THR A 48 15.94 7.51 -16.47
CA THR A 48 15.49 7.47 -15.08
C THR A 48 14.16 6.71 -15.02
N VAL A 49 14.09 5.71 -14.16
CA VAL A 49 12.90 4.87 -13.95
C VAL A 49 12.46 4.89 -12.51
N GLY A 50 11.18 4.69 -12.29
CA GLY A 50 10.62 4.60 -10.95
C GLY A 50 9.21 4.04 -10.98
N MET A 51 8.82 3.36 -9.91
CA MET A 51 7.49 2.77 -9.75
C MET A 51 7.11 2.64 -8.28
N ALA A 52 5.82 2.69 -8.01
CA ALA A 52 5.27 2.36 -6.70
C ALA A 52 5.25 0.84 -6.52
N VAL A 53 5.71 0.39 -5.37
CA VAL A 53 5.74 -1.03 -5.01
C VAL A 53 5.29 -1.24 -3.57
N ASN A 54 4.73 -2.40 -3.31
CA ASN A 54 4.44 -2.93 -1.98
C ASN A 54 5.19 -4.26 -1.69
N SER A 55 6.07 -4.66 -2.60
CA SER A 55 6.86 -5.88 -2.51
C SER A 55 8.18 -5.73 -1.73
N PHE A 56 8.48 -4.51 -1.23
CA PHE A 56 9.68 -4.27 -0.44
C PHE A 56 9.69 -5.05 0.87
N ALA A 57 10.82 -5.72 1.15
CA ALA A 57 11.07 -6.40 2.42
C ALA A 57 12.55 -6.33 2.84
N ALA A 58 12.78 -6.36 4.15
CA ALA A 58 14.11 -6.56 4.72
C ALA A 58 14.52 -8.03 4.59
N VAL A 59 15.80 -8.29 4.31
CA VAL A 59 16.36 -9.64 4.15
C VAL A 59 17.38 -9.95 5.24
N SER A 60 18.36 -9.06 5.47
CA SER A 60 19.47 -9.29 6.40
C SER A 60 19.98 -7.97 6.96
N LEU A 61 20.55 -8.02 8.16
CA LEU A 61 21.24 -6.88 8.78
C LEU A 61 22.77 -6.95 8.57
N ASP A 62 23.32 -8.14 8.43
CA ASP A 62 24.73 -8.36 8.16
C ASP A 62 24.90 -9.49 7.13
N PRO A 63 25.28 -9.16 5.87
CA PRO A 63 25.28 -7.81 5.30
C PRO A 63 23.88 -7.20 5.24
N ALA A 64 23.80 -5.86 5.21
CA ALA A 64 22.52 -5.14 5.13
C ALA A 64 21.87 -5.34 3.75
N LEU A 65 20.88 -6.24 3.68
CA LEU A 65 20.20 -6.61 2.44
C LEU A 65 18.70 -6.34 2.52
N VAL A 66 18.16 -5.90 1.40
CA VAL A 66 16.74 -5.71 1.16
C VAL A 66 16.34 -6.36 -0.17
N LEU A 67 15.05 -6.65 -0.34
CA LEU A 67 14.50 -7.13 -1.60
C LEU A 67 13.27 -6.32 -2.02
N TRP A 68 12.99 -6.39 -3.31
CA TRP A 68 11.72 -6.01 -3.91
C TRP A 68 11.55 -6.77 -5.23
N SER A 69 10.35 -6.75 -5.82
CA SER A 69 10.08 -7.46 -7.06
C SER A 69 9.42 -6.57 -8.11
N ILE A 70 9.74 -6.85 -9.38
CA ILE A 70 9.18 -6.18 -10.55
C ILE A 70 8.70 -7.23 -11.56
N ARG A 71 7.56 -6.97 -12.19
CA ARG A 71 7.07 -7.84 -13.27
C ARG A 71 8.08 -7.97 -14.41
N CYS A 72 8.25 -9.17 -14.93
CA CYS A 72 9.15 -9.41 -16.09
C CYS A 72 8.74 -8.57 -17.30
N GLU A 73 7.43 -8.38 -17.51
CA GLU A 73 6.87 -7.61 -18.63
C GLU A 73 6.88 -6.09 -18.42
N SER A 74 7.36 -5.60 -17.26
CA SER A 74 7.41 -4.15 -16.99
C SER A 74 8.36 -3.45 -17.95
N GLY A 75 7.91 -2.38 -18.59
CA GLY A 75 8.75 -1.54 -19.47
C GLY A 75 9.96 -0.89 -18.77
N SER A 76 9.99 -0.92 -17.44
CA SER A 76 11.12 -0.46 -16.62
C SER A 76 12.05 -1.58 -16.17
N ALA A 77 11.69 -2.85 -16.37
CA ALA A 77 12.46 -3.98 -15.84
C ALA A 77 13.91 -3.96 -16.30
N ALA A 78 14.17 -3.85 -17.60
CA ALA A 78 15.53 -3.81 -18.15
C ALA A 78 16.40 -2.74 -17.49
N ALA A 79 15.87 -1.51 -17.31
CA ALA A 79 16.62 -0.43 -16.70
C ALA A 79 16.95 -0.70 -15.22
N PHE A 80 16.08 -1.37 -14.47
CA PHE A 80 16.37 -1.77 -13.09
C PHE A 80 17.40 -2.91 -13.01
N LEU A 81 17.34 -3.86 -13.95
CA LEU A 81 18.26 -5.00 -14.00
C LEU A 81 19.69 -4.59 -14.42
N GLU A 82 19.80 -3.55 -15.22
CA GLU A 82 21.07 -3.03 -15.75
C GLU A 82 21.67 -1.91 -14.88
N ALA A 83 20.86 -1.28 -14.02
CA ALA A 83 21.34 -0.25 -13.12
C ALA A 83 22.26 -0.84 -12.04
N SER A 84 23.39 -0.18 -11.78
CA SER A 84 24.29 -0.57 -10.68
C SER A 84 23.67 -0.31 -9.29
N HIS A 85 22.80 0.70 -9.19
CA HIS A 85 22.16 1.13 -7.94
C HIS A 85 20.68 1.41 -8.16
N PHE A 86 19.93 1.27 -7.07
CA PHE A 86 18.54 1.71 -6.98
C PHE A 86 18.29 2.34 -5.60
N ALA A 87 17.28 3.15 -5.51
CA ALA A 87 16.85 3.72 -4.25
C ALA A 87 15.42 3.30 -3.91
N ILE A 88 15.15 3.10 -2.63
CA ILE A 88 13.81 2.83 -2.08
C ILE A 88 13.44 4.02 -1.22
N SER A 89 12.35 4.71 -1.55
CA SER A 89 11.75 5.80 -0.78
C SER A 89 10.46 5.30 -0.14
N VAL A 90 10.46 5.11 1.17
CA VAL A 90 9.26 4.69 1.93
C VAL A 90 8.35 5.89 2.10
N LEU A 91 7.14 5.82 1.55
CA LEU A 91 6.23 6.96 1.51
C LEU A 91 5.61 7.28 2.87
N SER A 92 5.41 8.56 3.12
CA SER A 92 4.61 9.06 4.23
C SER A 92 3.12 8.94 3.92
N SER A 93 2.29 8.92 4.98
CA SER A 93 0.81 8.88 4.87
C SER A 93 0.21 10.06 4.06
N ARG A 94 0.99 11.12 3.82
CA ARG A 94 0.60 12.30 3.04
C ARG A 94 0.93 12.18 1.55
N GLN A 95 1.54 11.07 1.11
CA GLN A 95 2.03 10.90 -0.26
C GLN A 95 1.22 9.90 -1.09
N VAL A 96 -0.10 9.85 -0.87
CA VAL A 96 -1.01 9.02 -1.68
C VAL A 96 -0.92 9.38 -3.16
N GLU A 97 -0.93 10.67 -3.48
CA GLU A 97 -0.85 11.16 -4.87
C GLU A 97 0.47 10.75 -5.55
N VAL A 98 1.58 10.82 -4.81
CA VAL A 98 2.89 10.33 -5.31
C VAL A 98 2.83 8.84 -5.61
N SER A 99 2.22 8.05 -4.71
CA SER A 99 2.03 6.61 -4.95
C SER A 99 1.21 6.33 -6.21
N GLN A 100 0.11 7.04 -6.41
CA GLN A 100 -0.75 6.90 -7.60
C GLN A 100 -0.02 7.29 -8.88
N LEU A 101 0.71 8.41 -8.84
CA LEU A 101 1.49 8.91 -9.98
C LEU A 101 2.55 7.90 -10.45
N PHE A 102 3.26 7.26 -9.52
CA PHE A 102 4.26 6.24 -9.84
C PHE A 102 3.63 4.85 -10.11
N GLY A 103 2.45 4.58 -9.60
CA GLY A 103 1.68 3.36 -9.83
C GLY A 103 1.03 3.32 -11.21
N SER A 104 0.55 4.46 -11.72
CA SER A 104 -0.06 4.58 -13.05
C SER A 104 0.96 4.54 -14.21
N GLY A 105 2.25 4.68 -13.91
CA GLY A 105 3.28 4.77 -14.94
C GLY A 105 3.27 6.07 -15.74
N HIS A 106 2.71 7.15 -15.18
CA HIS A 106 2.64 8.47 -15.83
C HIS A 106 4.02 8.93 -16.33
N GLU A 107 4.11 9.41 -17.58
CA GLU A 107 5.40 9.75 -18.22
C GLU A 107 6.13 10.88 -17.50
N ASP A 108 5.39 11.90 -17.03
CA ASP A 108 5.95 13.08 -16.37
C ASP A 108 6.14 12.92 -14.85
N ARG A 109 6.03 11.71 -14.29
CA ARG A 109 6.09 11.48 -12.83
C ARG A 109 7.29 12.12 -12.14
N PHE A 110 8.45 12.14 -12.79
CA PHE A 110 9.65 12.80 -12.25
C PHE A 110 9.66 14.32 -12.42
N LYS A 111 8.85 14.89 -13.32
CA LYS A 111 8.67 16.34 -13.44
C LYS A 111 7.65 16.86 -12.42
N LEU A 112 6.66 16.03 -12.09
CA LEU A 112 5.57 16.36 -11.16
C LEU A 112 5.90 16.05 -9.70
N THR A 113 7.05 15.41 -9.43
CA THR A 113 7.46 15.03 -8.08
C THR A 113 8.83 15.63 -7.79
N SER A 114 8.99 16.24 -6.62
CA SER A 114 10.30 16.70 -6.14
C SER A 114 11.15 15.51 -5.71
N TRP A 115 12.43 15.54 -6.09
CA TRP A 115 13.40 14.51 -5.73
C TRP A 115 14.84 15.03 -5.78
N THR A 116 15.73 14.35 -5.09
CA THR A 116 17.17 14.62 -5.10
C THR A 116 17.93 13.41 -5.61
N ALA A 117 19.11 13.60 -6.19
CA ALA A 117 19.92 12.48 -6.69
C ALA A 117 20.66 11.78 -5.54
N GLY A 118 20.46 10.46 -5.43
CA GLY A 118 21.19 9.58 -4.55
C GLY A 118 22.39 8.91 -5.20
N ILE A 119 22.91 7.85 -4.57
CA ILE A 119 24.02 7.02 -5.10
C ILE A 119 23.61 6.45 -6.46
N GLY A 120 24.56 6.45 -7.40
CA GLY A 120 24.31 5.99 -8.77
C GLY A 120 23.31 6.86 -9.55
N GLY A 121 22.95 8.05 -9.03
CA GLY A 121 21.98 8.96 -9.64
C GLY A 121 20.53 8.52 -9.49
N ALA A 122 20.24 7.50 -8.67
CA ALA A 122 18.87 7.06 -8.39
C ALA A 122 18.10 8.17 -7.64
N PRO A 123 16.89 8.58 -8.10
CA PRO A 123 16.11 9.62 -7.43
C PRO A 123 15.66 9.22 -6.03
N LEU A 124 15.85 10.09 -5.06
CA LEU A 124 15.27 10.01 -3.71
C LEU A 124 14.03 10.92 -3.67
N ILE A 125 12.87 10.36 -3.43
CA ILE A 125 11.60 11.10 -3.45
C ILE A 125 11.48 11.97 -2.20
N ASP A 126 11.37 13.28 -2.37
CA ASP A 126 11.27 14.22 -1.25
C ASP A 126 9.99 13.98 -0.43
N GLY A 127 10.09 14.18 0.89
CA GLY A 127 8.98 13.95 1.82
C GLY A 127 8.75 12.50 2.24
N ALA A 128 9.52 11.54 1.71
CA ALA A 128 9.51 10.16 2.17
C ALA A 128 10.07 10.07 3.61
N ILE A 129 9.56 9.11 4.39
CA ILE A 129 9.96 8.91 5.79
C ILE A 129 11.23 8.07 5.95
N ALA A 130 11.62 7.36 4.90
CA ALA A 130 12.91 6.70 4.85
C ALA A 130 13.40 6.58 3.41
N HIS A 131 14.73 6.63 3.24
CA HIS A 131 15.42 6.30 2.01
C HIS A 131 16.44 5.21 2.26
N LEU A 132 16.50 4.24 1.37
CA LEU A 132 17.55 3.23 1.33
C LEU A 132 18.20 3.30 -0.06
N GLU A 133 19.48 3.57 -0.10
CA GLU A 133 20.26 3.65 -1.31
C GLU A 133 21.07 2.36 -1.42
N CYS A 134 20.79 1.61 -2.47
CA CYS A 134 21.21 0.22 -2.58
C CYS A 134 22.04 -0.02 -3.84
N ARG A 135 23.14 -0.74 -3.69
CA ARG A 135 23.82 -1.36 -4.81
C ARG A 135 23.06 -2.64 -5.19
N LEU A 136 22.79 -2.85 -6.45
CA LEU A 136 22.20 -4.11 -6.92
C LEU A 136 23.18 -5.26 -6.67
N ALA A 137 22.79 -6.19 -5.81
CA ALA A 137 23.66 -7.30 -5.38
C ALA A 137 23.37 -8.59 -6.15
N LYS A 138 22.08 -8.93 -6.30
CA LYS A 138 21.64 -10.16 -6.98
C LYS A 138 20.26 -9.96 -7.61
N VAL A 139 19.99 -10.75 -8.65
CA VAL A 139 18.68 -10.85 -9.29
C VAL A 139 18.31 -12.34 -9.37
N TYR A 140 17.05 -12.64 -9.07
CA TYR A 140 16.50 -14.00 -9.19
C TYR A 140 15.22 -13.98 -10.00
N GLU A 141 14.96 -15.07 -10.71
CA GLU A 141 13.66 -15.33 -11.33
C GLU A 141 12.66 -15.76 -10.25
N GLY A 142 11.52 -15.09 -10.21
CA GLY A 142 10.44 -15.33 -9.27
C GLY A 142 9.09 -15.55 -9.96
N GLY A 143 9.06 -16.43 -10.98
CA GLY A 143 7.86 -16.65 -11.78
C GLY A 143 7.63 -15.52 -12.79
N ASP A 144 6.52 -14.79 -12.67
CA ASP A 144 6.18 -13.63 -13.52
C ASP A 144 6.89 -12.33 -13.07
N HIS A 145 7.78 -12.41 -12.07
CA HIS A 145 8.53 -11.29 -11.52
C HIS A 145 10.04 -11.59 -11.45
N TRP A 146 10.84 -10.52 -11.56
CA TRP A 146 12.23 -10.50 -11.10
C TRP A 146 12.26 -10.10 -9.62
N ILE A 147 13.07 -10.81 -8.82
CA ILE A 147 13.37 -10.46 -7.42
C ILE A 147 14.75 -9.83 -7.40
N LEU A 148 14.82 -8.56 -7.00
CA LEU A 148 16.06 -7.80 -6.92
C LEU A 148 16.51 -7.70 -5.45
N ILE A 149 17.73 -8.13 -5.18
CA ILE A 149 18.38 -7.98 -3.87
C ILE A 149 19.32 -6.78 -3.94
N GLY A 150 19.11 -5.83 -3.05
CA GLY A 150 19.98 -4.68 -2.86
C GLY A 150 20.78 -4.77 -1.58
N GLN A 151 22.08 -4.44 -1.66
CA GLN A 151 22.91 -4.17 -0.51
C GLN A 151 22.76 -2.70 -0.16
N VAL A 152 22.27 -2.40 1.01
CA VAL A 152 22.10 -1.03 1.49
C VAL A 152 23.46 -0.43 1.79
N GLU A 153 23.81 0.66 1.11
CA GLU A 153 25.06 1.40 1.30
C GLU A 153 24.85 2.68 2.12
N ARG A 154 23.65 3.25 2.02
CA ARG A 154 23.27 4.42 2.81
C ARG A 154 21.78 4.38 3.13
N TYR A 155 21.40 4.86 4.29
CA TYR A 155 20.00 5.06 4.65
C TYR A 155 19.79 6.40 5.32
N THR A 156 18.57 6.92 5.19
CA THR A 156 18.07 8.10 5.91
C THR A 156 16.71 7.76 6.49
N ARG A 157 16.45 8.18 7.71
CA ARG A 157 15.15 8.08 8.37
C ARG A 157 14.68 9.46 8.81
N SER A 158 13.48 9.81 8.43
CA SER A 158 12.80 11.06 8.79
C SER A 158 11.61 10.79 9.72
N THR A 159 11.08 11.85 10.32
CA THR A 159 9.83 11.78 11.09
C THR A 159 8.64 11.65 10.14
N GLY A 160 7.56 11.01 10.58
CA GLY A 160 6.31 10.87 9.84
C GLY A 160 5.65 9.51 10.06
N GLU A 161 4.41 9.41 9.62
CA GLU A 161 3.63 8.17 9.64
C GLU A 161 3.73 7.48 8.28
N PRO A 162 3.90 6.15 8.21
CA PRO A 162 4.00 5.45 6.93
C PRO A 162 2.65 5.40 6.19
N LEU A 163 2.71 5.43 4.87
CA LEU A 163 1.60 5.07 4.01
C LEU A 163 1.48 3.55 4.01
N VAL A 164 0.30 3.05 4.36
CA VAL A 164 0.00 1.60 4.39
C VAL A 164 -0.90 1.25 3.22
N PHE A 165 -0.73 0.05 2.68
CA PHE A 165 -1.61 -0.53 1.67
C PHE A 165 -2.12 -1.88 2.17
N ALA A 166 -3.44 -2.02 2.26
CA ALA A 166 -4.10 -3.22 2.75
C ALA A 166 -5.42 -3.43 2.02
N GLN A 167 -5.72 -4.65 1.61
CA GLN A 167 -6.99 -5.01 0.95
C GLN A 167 -7.33 -4.13 -0.26
N GLY A 168 -6.32 -3.74 -1.04
CA GLY A 168 -6.48 -2.89 -2.21
C GLY A 168 -6.68 -1.39 -1.92
N GLN A 169 -6.50 -0.95 -0.67
CA GLN A 169 -6.75 0.42 -0.23
C GLN A 169 -5.54 1.03 0.48
N TYR A 170 -5.40 2.35 0.37
CA TYR A 170 -4.49 3.09 1.23
C TYR A 170 -5.05 3.20 2.64
N ALA A 171 -4.17 3.07 3.63
CA ALA A 171 -4.49 3.15 5.05
C ALA A 171 -3.39 3.91 5.79
N VAL A 172 -3.65 4.21 7.06
CA VAL A 172 -2.68 4.80 7.98
C VAL A 172 -2.41 3.84 9.13
N SER A 173 -1.18 3.83 9.65
CA SER A 173 -0.84 3.05 10.82
C SER A 173 -1.37 3.72 12.09
N GLN A 174 -1.85 2.93 13.04
CA GLN A 174 -2.22 3.38 14.38
C GLN A 174 -1.67 2.42 15.41
N ASN A 175 -1.30 2.94 16.59
CA ASN A 175 -0.90 2.10 17.70
C ASN A 175 -2.05 1.19 18.12
N HIS A 176 -1.75 -0.08 18.38
CA HIS A 176 -2.76 -1.03 18.85
C HIS A 176 -3.41 -0.50 20.13
N PRO A 177 -4.77 -0.45 20.25
CA PRO A 177 -5.47 0.16 21.38
C PRO A 177 -5.03 -0.35 22.75
N GLN A 178 -4.72 -1.64 22.87
CA GLN A 178 -4.23 -2.24 24.13
C GLN A 178 -2.85 -1.71 24.52
N LEU A 179 -1.95 -1.45 23.54
CA LEU A 179 -0.64 -0.87 23.80
C LEU A 179 -0.74 0.61 24.17
N ALA A 180 -1.65 1.35 23.55
CA ALA A 180 -1.93 2.73 23.89
C ALA A 180 -2.51 2.85 25.33
N ALA A 181 -3.39 1.93 25.73
CA ALA A 181 -3.90 1.87 27.10
C ALA A 181 -2.83 1.52 28.14
N ALA A 182 -1.94 0.56 27.81
CA ALA A 182 -0.83 0.17 28.67
C ALA A 182 0.19 1.30 28.85
N ALA A 183 0.52 2.05 27.80
CA ALA A 183 1.41 3.20 27.86
C ALA A 183 0.83 4.32 28.74
N ARG A 184 -0.49 4.57 28.66
CA ARG A 184 -1.18 5.51 29.56
C ARG A 184 -1.13 5.08 31.02
N ALA A 185 -1.36 3.78 31.27
CA ALA A 185 -1.27 3.21 32.62
C ALA A 185 0.14 3.25 33.21
N ALA A 186 1.16 3.19 32.39
CA ALA A 186 2.58 3.26 32.77
C ALA A 186 3.10 4.70 32.97
N GLY A 187 2.28 5.73 32.80
CA GLY A 187 2.64 7.13 33.02
C GLY A 187 3.65 7.69 32.00
N SER A 188 3.79 7.06 30.83
CA SER A 188 4.60 7.61 29.76
C SER A 188 4.02 8.92 29.26
N PRO A 189 4.83 10.00 29.11
CA PRO A 189 4.32 11.28 28.63
C PRO A 189 3.78 11.12 27.21
N GLU A 190 2.50 11.43 27.02
CA GLU A 190 1.93 11.54 25.66
C GLU A 190 2.64 12.69 24.92
N PRO A 191 2.92 12.53 23.63
CA PRO A 191 3.31 13.67 22.82
C PRO A 191 2.20 14.72 22.92
N THR A 192 2.57 15.94 23.24
CA THR A 192 1.70 17.11 23.43
C THR A 192 0.79 17.29 22.20
N ARG A 193 -0.43 16.77 22.25
CA ARG A 193 -1.50 17.05 21.31
C ARG A 193 -2.39 18.16 21.88
N GLU A 194 -2.68 19.16 21.09
CA GLU A 194 -3.41 20.38 21.48
C GLU A 194 -4.82 20.15 22.03
N ASN A 195 -5.39 18.94 21.96
CA ASN A 195 -6.62 18.59 22.63
C ASN A 195 -6.80 17.04 22.74
N PRO A 196 -6.19 16.40 23.76
CA PRO A 196 -6.20 14.92 23.87
C PRO A 196 -7.61 14.34 24.00
N LEU A 197 -8.55 15.07 24.61
CA LEU A 197 -9.93 14.60 24.78
C LEU A 197 -10.68 14.60 23.46
N PHE A 198 -10.59 15.66 22.67
CA PHE A 198 -11.23 15.76 21.36
C PHE A 198 -10.69 14.72 20.39
N THR A 199 -9.38 14.57 20.30
CA THR A 199 -8.73 13.59 19.42
C THR A 199 -9.08 12.16 19.85
N SER A 200 -9.12 11.89 21.15
CA SER A 200 -9.48 10.59 21.69
C SER A 200 -10.95 10.24 21.40
N LEU A 201 -11.87 11.19 21.58
CA LEU A 201 -13.28 11.03 21.25
C LEU A 201 -13.50 10.84 19.75
N LEU A 202 -12.82 11.63 18.91
CA LEU A 202 -12.92 11.51 17.45
C LEU A 202 -12.43 10.15 16.99
N THR A 203 -11.29 9.67 17.50
CA THR A 203 -10.73 8.36 17.19
C THR A 203 -11.66 7.24 17.67
N SER A 204 -12.17 7.32 18.89
CA SER A 204 -13.09 6.33 19.45
C SER A 204 -14.40 6.27 18.65
N THR A 205 -14.96 7.42 18.28
CA THR A 205 -16.16 7.51 17.46
C THR A 205 -15.93 6.93 16.06
N SER A 206 -14.82 7.29 15.42
CA SER A 206 -14.44 6.74 14.12
C SER A 206 -14.26 5.22 14.14
N GLN A 207 -13.62 4.69 15.19
CA GLN A 207 -13.46 3.24 15.37
C GLN A 207 -14.81 2.54 15.61
N HIS A 208 -15.68 3.15 16.40
CA HIS A 208 -17.02 2.59 16.67
C HIS A 208 -17.86 2.58 15.38
N MET A 209 -17.89 3.68 14.65
CA MET A 209 -18.56 3.77 13.36
C MET A 209 -18.01 2.75 12.36
N SER A 210 -16.68 2.64 12.25
CA SER A 210 -16.04 1.68 11.35
C SER A 210 -16.44 0.24 11.68
N ARG A 211 -16.55 -0.11 12.98
CA ARG A 211 -16.99 -1.44 13.42
C ARG A 211 -18.46 -1.71 13.04
N LEU A 212 -19.35 -0.78 13.31
CA LEU A 212 -20.76 -0.89 12.92
C LEU A 212 -20.93 -1.03 11.41
N PHE A 213 -20.16 -0.25 10.63
CA PHE A 213 -20.13 -0.38 9.17
C PHE A 213 -19.59 -1.73 8.73
N GLN A 214 -18.58 -2.26 9.43
CA GLN A 214 -18.01 -3.57 9.12
C GLN A 214 -19.01 -4.70 9.39
N GLU A 215 -19.71 -4.68 10.51
CA GLU A 215 -20.76 -5.64 10.82
C GLU A 215 -21.87 -5.62 9.77
N HIS A 216 -22.33 -4.44 9.36
CA HIS A 216 -23.34 -4.30 8.29
C HIS A 216 -22.86 -4.80 6.95
N ARG A 217 -21.61 -4.48 6.56
CA ARG A 217 -21.02 -4.97 5.32
C ARG A 217 -20.89 -6.48 5.31
N GLN A 218 -20.45 -7.08 6.43
CA GLN A 218 -20.34 -8.53 6.56
C GLN A 218 -21.71 -9.21 6.43
N ALA A 219 -22.74 -8.64 7.03
CA ALA A 219 -24.11 -9.16 6.92
C ALA A 219 -24.64 -9.12 5.48
N LEU A 220 -24.17 -8.19 4.66
CA LEU A 220 -24.53 -8.02 3.24
C LEU A 220 -23.55 -8.71 2.28
N GLY A 221 -22.46 -9.30 2.76
CA GLY A 221 -21.41 -9.88 1.92
C GLY A 221 -20.63 -8.85 1.10
N VAL A 222 -20.61 -7.58 1.51
CA VAL A 222 -20.02 -6.47 0.77
C VAL A 222 -18.64 -6.14 1.31
N THR A 223 -17.63 -6.12 0.44
CA THR A 223 -16.26 -5.74 0.83
C THR A 223 -16.15 -4.24 1.12
N PRO A 224 -15.12 -3.78 1.84
CA PRO A 224 -14.88 -2.35 2.02
C PRO A 224 -14.69 -1.58 0.69
N ALA A 225 -14.03 -2.18 -0.29
CA ALA A 225 -13.85 -1.61 -1.62
C ALA A 225 -15.19 -1.49 -2.36
N THR A 226 -15.96 -2.57 -2.40
CA THR A 226 -17.31 -2.62 -3.01
C THR A 226 -18.24 -1.58 -2.40
N SER A 227 -18.24 -1.47 -1.05
CA SER A 227 -19.05 -0.48 -0.32
C SER A 227 -18.66 0.96 -0.68
N ARG A 228 -17.36 1.25 -0.85
CA ARG A 228 -16.87 2.58 -1.20
C ARG A 228 -17.21 2.96 -2.65
N VAL A 229 -17.02 2.04 -3.58
CA VAL A 229 -17.41 2.22 -4.99
C VAL A 229 -18.91 2.45 -5.12
N LEU A 230 -19.73 1.62 -4.44
CA LEU A 230 -21.19 1.76 -4.46
C LEU A 230 -21.66 3.11 -3.88
N ASN A 231 -21.06 3.55 -2.76
CA ASN A 231 -21.38 4.85 -2.16
C ASN A 231 -21.05 6.01 -3.10
N PHE A 232 -19.96 5.93 -3.85
CA PHE A 232 -19.60 6.94 -4.83
C PHE A 232 -20.59 6.93 -6.03
N LEU A 233 -20.86 5.75 -6.58
CA LEU A 233 -21.80 5.59 -7.69
C LEU A 233 -23.25 5.94 -7.32
N SER A 234 -23.62 5.91 -6.05
CA SER A 234 -24.94 6.37 -5.60
C SER A 234 -25.17 7.88 -5.79
N GLN A 235 -24.10 8.64 -6.03
CA GLN A 235 -24.15 10.07 -6.30
C GLN A 235 -24.24 10.38 -7.81
N GLY A 236 -24.02 9.41 -8.67
CA GLY A 236 -24.11 9.53 -10.12
C GLY A 236 -23.18 8.58 -10.86
N ALA A 237 -23.26 8.59 -12.19
CA ALA A 237 -22.37 7.81 -13.03
C ALA A 237 -20.93 8.34 -12.97
N ALA A 238 -19.94 7.44 -12.97
CA ALA A 238 -18.54 7.79 -12.90
C ALA A 238 -17.68 6.91 -13.82
N SER A 239 -16.56 7.44 -14.29
CA SER A 239 -15.53 6.68 -14.99
C SER A 239 -14.63 5.95 -13.98
N ILE A 240 -13.90 4.93 -14.44
CA ILE A 240 -12.92 4.23 -13.60
C ILE A 240 -11.85 5.19 -13.07
N ASP A 241 -11.39 6.13 -13.90
CA ASP A 241 -10.37 7.11 -13.50
C ASP A 241 -10.88 8.07 -12.42
N SER A 242 -12.17 8.47 -12.50
CA SER A 242 -12.82 9.25 -11.43
C SER A 242 -12.92 8.44 -10.13
N LEU A 243 -13.30 7.17 -10.24
CA LEU A 243 -13.37 6.27 -9.07
C LEU A 243 -11.99 6.08 -8.41
N GLU A 244 -10.90 5.95 -9.19
CA GLU A 244 -9.54 5.88 -8.64
C GLU A 244 -9.18 7.12 -7.83
N HIS A 245 -9.48 8.29 -8.37
CA HIS A 245 -9.18 9.57 -7.72
C HIS A 245 -9.99 9.76 -6.43
N ASP A 246 -11.29 9.57 -6.50
CA ASP A 246 -12.19 9.97 -5.41
C ASP A 246 -12.35 8.90 -4.32
N THR A 247 -12.20 7.62 -4.67
CA THR A 247 -12.25 6.53 -3.69
C THR A 247 -10.91 6.19 -3.06
N LEU A 248 -9.80 6.67 -3.63
CA LEU A 248 -8.44 6.31 -3.23
C LEU A 248 -8.18 4.78 -3.25
N LEU A 249 -8.89 4.07 -4.13
CA LEU A 249 -8.70 2.64 -4.39
C LEU A 249 -7.77 2.45 -5.58
N GLY A 250 -6.96 1.41 -5.57
CA GLY A 250 -6.23 1.00 -6.76
C GLY A 250 -7.17 0.42 -7.83
N ARG A 251 -6.83 0.61 -9.12
CA ARG A 251 -7.64 0.21 -10.28
C ARG A 251 -8.14 -1.24 -10.22
N GLY A 252 -7.28 -2.19 -9.85
CA GLY A 252 -7.67 -3.59 -9.70
C GLY A 252 -8.76 -3.83 -8.64
N ALA A 253 -8.69 -3.09 -7.52
CA ALA A 253 -9.71 -3.18 -6.48
C ALA A 253 -11.06 -2.58 -6.93
N ILE A 254 -11.03 -1.54 -7.78
CA ILE A 254 -12.22 -0.95 -8.40
C ILE A 254 -12.84 -1.93 -9.39
N GLU A 255 -12.04 -2.53 -10.26
CA GLU A 255 -12.50 -3.51 -11.25
C GLU A 255 -13.14 -4.74 -10.58
N ASP A 256 -12.53 -5.25 -9.51
CA ASP A 256 -13.07 -6.34 -8.71
C ASP A 256 -14.39 -5.94 -8.04
N ALA A 257 -14.46 -4.74 -7.45
CA ALA A 257 -15.65 -4.20 -6.82
C ALA A 257 -16.79 -4.00 -7.82
N LEU A 258 -16.51 -3.44 -8.99
CA LEU A 258 -17.48 -3.25 -10.08
C LEU A 258 -18.00 -4.60 -10.59
N SER A 259 -17.11 -5.57 -10.79
CA SER A 259 -17.52 -6.92 -11.22
C SER A 259 -18.50 -7.57 -10.25
N GLU A 260 -18.27 -7.41 -8.94
CA GLU A 260 -19.16 -7.93 -7.92
C GLU A 260 -20.49 -7.19 -7.89
N LEU A 261 -20.48 -5.84 -7.97
CA LEU A 261 -21.70 -5.02 -7.98
C LEU A 261 -22.57 -5.26 -9.23
N ILE A 262 -21.95 -5.49 -10.38
CA ILE A 262 -22.66 -5.84 -11.62
C ILE A 262 -23.30 -7.22 -11.47
N LYS A 263 -22.57 -8.19 -10.94
CA LYS A 263 -23.09 -9.54 -10.69
C LYS A 263 -24.27 -9.55 -9.73
N GLN A 264 -24.26 -8.66 -8.75
CA GLN A 264 -25.35 -8.51 -7.78
C GLN A 264 -26.49 -7.60 -8.28
N GLY A 265 -26.35 -6.99 -9.46
CA GLY A 265 -27.37 -6.12 -10.06
C GLY A 265 -27.49 -4.73 -9.46
N PHE A 266 -26.47 -4.27 -8.70
CA PHE A 266 -26.45 -2.93 -8.11
C PHE A 266 -25.91 -1.84 -9.06
N VAL A 267 -25.16 -2.23 -10.09
CA VAL A 267 -24.51 -1.32 -11.04
C VAL A 267 -24.69 -1.86 -12.46
N GLU A 268 -24.96 -0.96 -13.41
CA GLU A 268 -24.98 -1.24 -14.85
C GLU A 268 -23.80 -0.51 -15.51
N VAL A 269 -23.20 -1.14 -16.51
CA VAL A 269 -22.18 -0.52 -17.36
C VAL A 269 -22.86 0.10 -18.56
N ASN A 270 -22.86 1.41 -18.65
CA ASN A 270 -23.24 2.11 -19.86
C ASN A 270 -22.01 2.15 -20.78
N ALA A 271 -22.10 1.51 -21.94
CA ALA A 271 -21.15 1.75 -23.03
C ALA A 271 -21.30 3.21 -23.42
N GLY A 272 -20.40 4.08 -22.95
CA GLY A 272 -20.36 5.48 -23.35
C GLY A 272 -20.14 5.58 -24.85
N GLU A 273 -20.92 6.46 -25.52
CA GLU A 273 -20.66 6.94 -26.86
C GLU A 273 -19.37 7.74 -26.93
#